data_9f1273686592faf15ee9bbb682ed812b
#
_entry.id   9f1273686592faf15ee9bbb682ed812b
#
_cell.length_a   1.000
_cell.length_b   1.000
_cell.length_c   1.000
_cell.angle_alpha   90.00
_cell.angle_beta   90.00
_cell.angle_gamma   90.00
#
_symmetry.space_group_name_H-M   'P 1'
#
loop_
_entity.id
_entity.type
_entity.pdbx_description
1 polymer ?
#
loop_
_entity_poly.entity_id
_entity_poly.type
_entity_poly.pdbx_seq_one_letter_code
_entity_poly.pdbx_strand_id
1 'polypeptide(L)'
;MVPKLTTKQRRAALDKGMQIRLERARYKQKLKDGTMSVEQFFKLADSGYQAAYGMRVYSLLTSLPGYGEVRSRQLMNELRIAQGRKVKGLGTTQRARLISILIGDGDDA
;
A
#
# COMPACT_ATOMS: atom_id res chain seq x y z
N MET A 1 -22.23 -27.21 -12.11
CA MET A 1 -22.68 -26.44 -10.94
C MET A 1 -21.49 -26.15 -10.03
N VAL A 2 -21.23 -24.89 -9.75
CA VAL A 2 -20.11 -24.52 -8.87
C VAL A 2 -20.50 -24.89 -7.43
N PRO A 3 -19.70 -25.69 -6.72
CA PRO A 3 -20.02 -26.03 -5.35
C PRO A 3 -19.99 -24.78 -4.47
N LYS A 4 -20.99 -24.65 -3.65
CA LYS A 4 -21.04 -23.55 -2.68
C LYS A 4 -20.02 -23.80 -1.59
N LEU A 5 -19.38 -22.74 -1.12
CA LEU A 5 -18.49 -22.81 0.01
C LEU A 5 -19.27 -23.29 1.25
N THR A 6 -18.66 -24.15 2.05
CA THR A 6 -19.23 -24.55 3.34
C THR A 6 -19.19 -23.36 4.29
N THR A 7 -20.00 -23.40 5.35
CA THR A 7 -19.98 -22.35 6.38
C THR A 7 -18.57 -22.17 6.96
N LYS A 8 -17.86 -23.27 7.18
CA LYS A 8 -16.48 -23.25 7.68
C LYS A 8 -15.54 -22.54 6.70
N GLN A 9 -15.67 -22.84 5.39
CA GLN A 9 -14.86 -22.21 4.35
C GLN A 9 -15.16 -20.72 4.23
N ARG A 10 -16.43 -20.32 4.34
CA ARG A 10 -16.82 -18.91 4.32
C ARG A 10 -16.24 -18.14 5.49
N ARG A 11 -16.28 -18.71 6.70
CA ARG A 11 -15.69 -18.10 7.89
C ARG A 11 -14.18 -17.93 7.74
N ALA A 12 -13.49 -18.97 7.25
CA ALA A 12 -12.06 -18.91 7.02
C ALA A 12 -11.69 -17.81 6.02
N ALA A 13 -12.46 -17.68 4.93
CA ALA A 13 -12.23 -16.63 3.92
C ALA A 13 -12.49 -15.23 4.47
N LEU A 14 -13.56 -15.06 5.26
CA LEU A 14 -13.88 -13.78 5.90
C LEU A 14 -12.84 -13.40 6.94
N ASP A 15 -12.37 -14.35 7.74
CA ASP A 15 -11.32 -14.13 8.74
C ASP A 15 -10.02 -13.68 8.09
N LYS A 16 -9.63 -14.33 6.99
CA LYS A 16 -8.44 -13.96 6.25
C LYS A 16 -8.55 -12.56 5.67
N GLY A 17 -9.69 -12.22 5.09
CA GLY A 17 -9.94 -10.88 4.55
C GLY A 17 -9.93 -9.82 5.65
N MET A 18 -10.49 -10.14 6.81
CA MET A 18 -10.47 -9.24 7.97
C MET A 18 -9.05 -9.03 8.47
N GLN A 19 -8.24 -10.09 8.57
CA GLN A 19 -6.85 -10.00 8.98
C GLN A 19 -6.04 -9.09 8.06
N ILE A 20 -6.22 -9.24 6.74
CA ILE A 20 -5.54 -8.42 5.76
C ILE A 20 -5.92 -6.94 5.94
N ARG A 21 -7.20 -6.65 6.14
CA ARG A 21 -7.67 -5.27 6.36
C ARG A 21 -7.10 -4.68 7.64
N LEU A 22 -7.04 -5.46 8.71
CA LEU A 22 -6.45 -5.03 9.98
C LEU A 22 -4.95 -4.75 9.83
N GLU A 23 -4.24 -5.62 9.13
CA GLU A 23 -2.82 -5.42 8.86
C GLU A 23 -2.57 -4.18 8.03
N ARG A 24 -3.39 -3.92 7.01
CA ARG A 24 -3.30 -2.69 6.21
C ARG A 24 -3.52 -1.45 7.06
N ALA A 25 -4.50 -1.50 7.95
CA ALA A 25 -4.76 -0.38 8.86
C ALA A 25 -3.56 -0.13 9.77
N ARG A 26 -2.92 -1.18 10.26
CA ARG A 26 -1.70 -1.06 11.07
C ARG A 26 -0.54 -0.46 10.27
N TYR A 27 -0.35 -0.90 9.04
CA TYR A 27 0.71 -0.37 8.17
C TYR A 27 0.49 1.12 7.90
N LYS A 28 -0.74 1.51 7.60
CA LYS A 28 -1.09 2.92 7.39
C LYS A 28 -0.80 3.76 8.63
N GLN A 29 -1.16 3.24 9.81
CA GLN A 29 -0.91 3.94 11.07
C GLN A 29 0.59 4.09 11.33
N LYS A 30 1.37 3.03 11.12
CA LYS A 30 2.82 3.05 11.30
C LYS A 30 3.50 4.01 10.31
N LEU A 31 3.05 4.05 9.07
CA LEU A 31 3.54 5.00 8.09
C LEU A 31 3.25 6.43 8.52
N LYS A 32 2.05 6.67 9.02
CA LYS A 32 1.62 7.98 9.51
C LYS A 32 2.42 8.42 10.73
N ASP A 33 2.67 7.51 11.66
CA ASP A 33 3.42 7.77 12.89
C ASP A 33 4.93 7.85 12.67
N GLY A 34 5.42 7.44 11.52
CA GLY A 34 6.84 7.38 11.23
C GLY A 34 7.56 6.16 11.82
N THR A 35 6.80 5.19 12.37
CA THR A 35 7.39 3.96 12.92
C THR A 35 7.72 2.92 11.85
N MET A 36 7.21 3.11 10.64
CA MET A 36 7.55 2.30 9.47
C MET A 36 7.99 3.24 8.34
N SER A 37 9.15 2.98 7.76
CA SER A 37 9.62 3.74 6.61
C SER A 37 9.01 3.20 5.32
N VAL A 38 9.07 4.01 4.26
CA VAL A 38 8.64 3.60 2.92
C VAL A 38 9.45 2.37 2.47
N GLU A 39 10.74 2.36 2.73
CA GLU A 39 11.60 1.21 2.38
C GLU A 39 11.17 -0.07 3.08
N GLN A 40 10.86 0.02 4.37
CA GLN A 40 10.36 -1.14 5.13
C GLN A 40 9.05 -1.65 4.58
N PHE A 41 8.15 -0.73 4.19
CA PHE A 41 6.88 -1.10 3.58
C PHE A 41 7.08 -1.86 2.27
N PHE A 42 7.97 -1.37 1.39
CA PHE A 42 8.24 -2.05 0.13
C PHE A 42 8.94 -3.39 0.33
N LYS A 43 9.77 -3.54 1.36
CA LYS A 43 10.35 -4.84 1.71
C LYS A 43 9.29 -5.85 2.12
N LEU A 44 8.27 -5.41 2.86
CA LEU A 44 7.13 -6.27 3.22
C LEU A 44 6.38 -6.70 1.96
N ALA A 45 6.14 -5.78 1.04
CA ALA A 45 5.47 -6.09 -0.22
C ALA A 45 6.28 -7.12 -1.02
N ASP A 46 7.58 -6.95 -1.10
CA ASP A 46 8.47 -7.87 -1.83
C ASP A 46 8.56 -9.24 -1.16
N SER A 47 8.38 -9.29 0.15
CA SER A 47 8.40 -10.55 0.92
C SER A 47 7.10 -11.33 0.84
N GLY A 48 6.10 -10.83 0.10
CA GLY A 48 4.86 -11.54 -0.13
C GLY A 48 3.75 -11.24 0.87
N TYR A 49 3.87 -10.18 1.66
CA TYR A 49 2.80 -9.77 2.58
C TYR A 49 1.69 -9.08 1.80
N GLN A 50 0.56 -9.76 1.67
CA GLN A 50 -0.57 -9.30 0.86
C GLN A 50 -1.12 -7.95 1.33
N ALA A 51 -1.11 -7.70 2.63
CA ALA A 51 -1.56 -6.41 3.16
C ALA A 51 -0.72 -5.25 2.60
N ALA A 52 0.57 -5.49 2.32
CA ALA A 52 1.45 -4.50 1.72
C ALA A 52 1.33 -4.45 0.19
N TYR A 53 1.57 -5.57 -0.51
CA TYR A 53 1.58 -5.53 -1.98
C TYR A 53 0.21 -5.29 -2.60
N GLY A 54 -0.86 -5.62 -1.89
CA GLY A 54 -2.24 -5.40 -2.34
C GLY A 54 -2.80 -4.02 -2.01
N MET A 55 -2.05 -3.20 -1.28
CA MET A 55 -2.48 -1.84 -0.95
C MET A 55 -2.46 -0.96 -2.21
N ARG A 56 -3.42 -0.05 -2.33
CA ARG A 56 -3.41 0.93 -3.42
C ARG A 56 -2.31 1.95 -3.19
N VAL A 57 -1.66 2.38 -4.26
CA VAL A 57 -0.60 3.40 -4.17
C VAL A 57 -1.15 4.69 -3.54
N TYR A 58 -2.35 5.08 -3.91
CA TYR A 58 -3.02 6.25 -3.32
C TYR A 58 -3.14 6.14 -1.80
N SER A 59 -3.52 4.96 -1.29
CA SER A 59 -3.63 4.71 0.15
C SER A 59 -2.28 4.79 0.85
N LEU A 60 -1.23 4.28 0.22
CA LEU A 60 0.14 4.39 0.73
C LEU A 60 0.53 5.87 0.86
N LEU A 61 0.35 6.64 -0.20
CA LEU A 61 0.74 8.05 -0.23
C LEU A 61 -0.02 8.88 0.81
N THR A 62 -1.35 8.73 0.87
CA THR A 62 -2.17 9.49 1.82
C THR A 62 -1.93 9.10 3.28
N SER A 63 -1.27 7.98 3.52
CA SER A 63 -0.89 7.56 4.87
C SER A 63 0.42 8.22 5.33
N LEU A 64 1.20 8.77 4.40
CA LEU A 64 2.48 9.40 4.75
C LEU A 64 2.28 10.82 5.28
N PRO A 65 3.07 11.24 6.29
CA PRO A 65 3.01 12.62 6.78
C PRO A 65 3.28 13.62 5.66
N GLY A 66 2.47 14.65 5.58
CA GLY A 66 2.61 15.70 4.58
C GLY A 66 2.03 15.39 3.20
N TYR A 67 1.49 14.19 3.00
CA TYR A 67 0.87 13.81 1.74
C TYR A 67 -0.65 13.78 1.88
N GLY A 68 -1.31 14.89 1.55
CA GLY A 68 -2.76 14.95 1.48
C GLY A 68 -3.27 14.41 0.15
N GLU A 69 -4.59 14.44 -0.05
CA GLU A 69 -5.22 13.91 -1.25
C GLU A 69 -4.70 14.59 -2.53
N VAL A 70 -4.61 15.91 -2.53
CA VAL A 70 -4.20 16.68 -3.70
C VAL A 70 -2.76 16.35 -4.08
N ARG A 71 -1.85 16.40 -3.11
CA ARG A 71 -0.43 16.13 -3.35
C ARG A 71 -0.20 14.69 -3.82
N SER A 72 -0.93 13.74 -3.24
CA SER A 72 -0.84 12.34 -3.62
C SER A 72 -1.29 12.12 -5.07
N ARG A 73 -2.41 12.73 -5.47
CA ARG A 73 -2.91 12.64 -6.85
C ARG A 73 -1.95 13.30 -7.84
N GLN A 74 -1.41 14.46 -7.49
CA GLN A 74 -0.43 15.15 -8.34
C GLN A 74 0.80 14.29 -8.58
N LEU A 75 1.33 13.68 -7.53
CA LEU A 75 2.50 12.80 -7.64
C LEU A 75 2.19 11.59 -8.51
N MET A 76 1.04 10.96 -8.31
CA MET A 76 0.63 9.84 -9.14
C MET A 76 0.52 10.24 -10.61
N ASN A 77 -0.05 11.40 -10.91
CA ASN A 77 -0.16 11.91 -12.27
C ASN A 77 1.22 12.16 -12.89
N GLU A 78 2.13 12.76 -12.14
CA GLU A 78 3.50 13.01 -12.61
C GLU A 78 4.23 11.72 -12.97
N LEU A 79 4.02 10.69 -12.17
CA LEU A 79 4.65 9.38 -12.39
C LEU A 79 3.83 8.48 -13.31
N ARG A 80 2.70 8.98 -13.82
CA ARG A 80 1.79 8.24 -14.69
C ARG A 80 1.27 6.95 -14.05
N ILE A 81 0.96 7.03 -12.76
CA ILE A 81 0.38 5.93 -12.00
C ILE A 81 -1.14 6.09 -12.01
N ALA A 82 -1.86 5.07 -12.47
CA ALA A 82 -3.32 5.09 -12.48
C ALA A 82 -3.87 5.13 -11.06
N GLN A 83 -5.01 5.81 -10.85
CA GLN A 83 -5.59 6.00 -9.53
C GLN A 83 -5.91 4.69 -8.79
N GLY A 84 -6.28 3.65 -9.52
CA GLY A 84 -6.58 2.34 -8.94
C GLY A 84 -5.39 1.40 -8.83
N ARG A 85 -4.18 1.86 -9.18
CA ARG A 85 -2.98 1.02 -9.18
C ARG A 85 -2.63 0.55 -7.78
N LYS A 86 -2.37 -0.75 -7.65
CA LYS A 86 -1.87 -1.33 -6.39
C LYS A 86 -0.34 -1.35 -6.39
N VAL A 87 0.24 -1.46 -5.20
CA VAL A 87 1.70 -1.49 -5.04
C VAL A 87 2.34 -2.57 -5.92
N LYS A 88 1.76 -3.75 -5.95
CA LYS A 88 2.26 -4.87 -6.79
C LYS A 88 2.22 -4.57 -8.29
N GLY A 89 1.39 -3.63 -8.71
CA GLY A 89 1.22 -3.28 -10.12
C GLY A 89 2.14 -2.16 -10.60
N LEU A 90 2.98 -1.61 -9.73
CA LEU A 90 3.92 -0.57 -10.12
C LEU A 90 4.97 -1.12 -11.07
N GLY A 91 5.21 -0.38 -12.18
CA GLY A 91 6.34 -0.66 -13.05
C GLY A 91 7.66 -0.38 -12.34
N THR A 92 8.74 -1.02 -12.77
CA THR A 92 10.05 -0.88 -12.15
C THR A 92 10.50 0.57 -12.07
N THR A 93 10.34 1.32 -13.15
CA THR A 93 10.71 2.74 -13.20
C THR A 93 9.83 3.60 -12.32
N GLN A 94 8.50 3.35 -12.34
CA GLN A 94 7.55 4.07 -11.50
C GLN A 94 7.88 3.88 -10.03
N ARG A 95 8.15 2.64 -9.64
CA ARG A 95 8.49 2.29 -8.26
C ARG A 95 9.78 2.97 -7.81
N ALA A 96 10.82 2.90 -8.62
CA ALA A 96 12.11 3.51 -8.32
C ALA A 96 12.00 5.02 -8.14
N ARG A 97 11.26 5.69 -9.03
CA ARG A 97 11.03 7.12 -8.94
C ARG A 97 10.21 7.49 -7.71
N LEU A 98 9.16 6.72 -7.45
CA LEU A 98 8.30 6.96 -6.29
C LEU A 98 9.09 6.86 -4.99
N ILE A 99 9.85 5.80 -4.82
CA ILE A 99 10.66 5.59 -3.62
C ILE A 99 11.68 6.72 -3.46
N SER A 100 12.34 7.11 -4.54
CA SER A 100 13.33 8.20 -4.53
C SER A 100 12.71 9.51 -4.07
N ILE A 101 11.53 9.85 -4.60
CA ILE A 101 10.83 11.09 -4.22
C ILE A 101 10.39 11.03 -2.75
N LEU A 102 9.83 9.92 -2.31
CA LEU A 102 9.33 9.80 -0.94
C LEU A 102 10.46 9.85 0.09
N ILE A 103 11.58 9.24 -0.21
CA ILE A 103 12.76 9.27 0.67
C ILE A 103 13.39 10.67 0.65
N GLY A 104 13.54 11.28 -0.52
CA GLY A 104 14.08 12.63 -0.66
C GLY A 104 13.28 13.66 0.11
N ASP A 105 11.95 13.59 0.03
CA ASP A 105 11.06 14.49 0.79
C ASP A 105 11.21 14.29 2.29
N GLY A 106 11.47 13.07 2.73
CA GLY A 106 11.70 12.77 4.14
C GLY A 106 13.03 13.35 4.66
N ASP A 107 14.04 13.38 3.81
CA ASP A 107 15.36 13.89 4.18
C ASP A 107 15.41 15.43 4.25
N ASP A 108 14.48 16.10 3.60
CA ASP A 108 14.39 17.56 3.61
C ASP A 108 13.61 18.12 4.81
N ALA A 109 13.24 17.28 5.71
CA ALA A 109 12.44 17.67 6.90
C ALA A 109 13.26 18.51 7.89
#